data_ce5803da8dd45147f86f60cea99c18a0
#
_entry.id   ce5803da8dd45147f86f60cea99c18a0
#
_cell.length_a   1.000
_cell.length_b   1.000
_cell.length_c   1.000
_cell.angle_alpha   90.00
_cell.angle_beta   90.00
_cell.angle_gamma   90.00
#
_symmetry.space_group_name_H-M   'P 1'
#
loop_
_entity.id
_entity.type
_entity.pdbx_description
1 polymer ?
#
loop_
_entity_poly.entity_id
_entity_poly.type
_entity_poly.pdbx_seq_one_letter_code
_entity_poly.pdbx_strand_id
1 'polypeptide(L)'
;MTGAGNPAIAINMIRKHANAKELTGTLSSSYGSWNAWNSMADISAPLNADVTVRGRVVVKHESTDSFADLYEKENNLFYGVLDADLTDSTYLSVGASYQELDRSGIKWGGLPAFYNDGSLTDFDRDLTVTSDWTYWNTNTTTAFAQFKQKLFNDITLNVNYDYREIDAETALLYLWSESVDKTTNSSGGLYPYTDTSKTTQNNADVYISAPFTLGGLQQEVIAGFMYNQSELTDRYYGSPTLDNGTIDFNNFTPSKIIGSINNNVANPSNKTTQTGVYLAGKFTLLEPLKLVTGVRVSNWEYESEDGNGNRKYNNKVTPYAGLIYDFLEDYSWYASYTEIFKPENKQDANQQYLDPREGKSYETGLKGEFFDKQLNASMSVFLTKQDNVAEKSG
;
A
#
# COMPACT_ATOMS: atom_id res chain seq x y z
N MET A 1 12.30 -7.85 -1.36
CA MET A 1 11.54 -9.04 -0.88
C MET A 1 10.38 -8.59 -0.02
N THR A 2 9.19 -9.07 -0.25
CA THR A 2 8.03 -8.82 0.59
C THR A 2 8.10 -9.67 1.86
N GLY A 3 7.73 -9.11 2.99
CA GLY A 3 7.59 -9.81 4.25
C GLY A 3 6.31 -10.63 4.36
N ALA A 4 5.70 -10.59 5.54
CA ALA A 4 4.33 -11.06 5.69
C ALA A 4 3.40 -10.21 4.81
N GLY A 5 2.49 -10.82 4.06
CA GLY A 5 1.60 -10.11 3.15
C GLY A 5 0.59 -10.99 2.43
N ASN A 6 -0.17 -10.40 1.54
CA ASN A 6 -1.13 -11.12 0.71
C ASN A 6 -0.43 -11.71 -0.53
N PRO A 7 -0.62 -12.98 -0.87
CA PRO A 7 0.00 -13.60 -2.05
C PRO A 7 -0.54 -13.09 -3.40
N ALA A 8 -1.58 -12.25 -3.41
CA ALA A 8 -2.22 -11.82 -4.64
C ALA A 8 -1.40 -10.79 -5.44
N ILE A 9 -0.78 -9.82 -4.77
CA ILE A 9 -0.04 -8.74 -5.44
C ILE A 9 1.04 -8.12 -4.53
N ALA A 10 2.17 -7.74 -5.12
CA ALA A 10 3.19 -6.90 -4.52
C ALA A 10 3.42 -5.66 -5.38
N ILE A 11 3.38 -4.47 -4.76
CA ILE A 11 3.62 -3.20 -5.43
C ILE A 11 4.96 -2.65 -4.97
N ASN A 12 5.88 -2.44 -5.90
CA ASN A 12 7.15 -1.77 -5.65
C ASN A 12 7.05 -0.30 -6.06
N MET A 13 7.29 0.60 -5.12
CA MET A 13 7.29 2.05 -5.35
C MET A 13 8.70 2.61 -5.22
N ILE A 14 9.10 3.40 -6.21
CA ILE A 14 10.41 4.08 -6.21
C ILE A 14 10.18 5.57 -5.98
N ARG A 15 10.87 6.14 -4.99
CA ARG A 15 10.80 7.58 -4.71
C ARG A 15 11.46 8.39 -5.82
N LYS A 16 10.96 9.59 -6.02
CA LYS A 16 11.62 10.58 -6.86
C LYS A 16 12.85 11.13 -6.13
N HIS A 17 14.01 11.05 -6.75
CA HIS A 17 15.27 11.61 -6.28
C HIS A 17 15.57 12.95 -6.92
N ALA A 18 16.43 13.75 -6.29
CA ALA A 18 16.98 14.99 -6.83
C ALA A 18 18.25 14.71 -7.63
N ASN A 19 18.10 14.18 -8.84
CA ASN A 19 19.23 13.77 -9.69
C ASN A 19 19.53 14.75 -10.84
N ALA A 20 18.87 15.92 -10.87
CA ALA A 20 19.05 16.91 -11.91
C ALA A 20 20.41 17.59 -11.80
N LYS A 21 21.13 17.73 -12.92
CA LYS A 21 22.43 18.42 -13.03
C LYS A 21 22.28 19.91 -13.34
N GLU A 22 21.10 20.34 -13.70
CA GLU A 22 20.69 21.73 -13.98
C GLU A 22 19.25 21.94 -13.48
N LEU A 23 18.79 23.18 -13.43
CA LEU A 23 17.41 23.47 -13.05
C LEU A 23 16.47 22.83 -14.08
N THR A 24 15.66 21.89 -13.62
CA THR A 24 14.61 21.23 -14.41
C THR A 24 13.28 21.34 -13.69
N GLY A 25 12.20 21.37 -14.43
CA GLY A 25 10.87 21.42 -13.84
C GLY A 25 9.79 20.99 -14.80
N THR A 26 8.70 20.49 -14.22
CA THR A 26 7.47 20.16 -14.92
C THR A 26 6.31 20.87 -14.23
N LEU A 27 5.53 21.60 -14.99
CA LEU A 27 4.25 22.13 -14.56
C LEU A 27 3.16 21.39 -15.34
N SER A 28 2.18 20.88 -14.66
CA SER A 28 1.05 20.22 -15.28
C SER A 28 -0.25 20.69 -14.66
N SER A 29 -1.29 20.79 -15.49
CA SER A 29 -2.66 21.03 -15.05
C SER A 29 -3.58 20.25 -15.95
N SER A 30 -4.66 19.71 -15.38
CA SER A 30 -5.70 19.01 -16.13
C SER A 30 -7.06 19.34 -15.55
N TYR A 31 -8.07 19.31 -16.41
CA TYR A 31 -9.47 19.45 -16.06
C TYR A 31 -10.27 18.32 -16.75
N GLY A 32 -11.25 17.75 -16.07
CA GLY A 32 -12.03 16.62 -16.56
C GLY A 32 -13.47 16.61 -16.08
N SER A 33 -14.18 15.51 -16.32
CA SER A 33 -15.54 15.28 -15.85
C SER A 33 -15.62 15.35 -14.32
N TRP A 34 -16.82 15.65 -13.79
CA TRP A 34 -17.08 15.85 -12.36
C TRP A 34 -16.17 16.89 -11.71
N ASN A 35 -16.00 18.03 -12.37
CA ASN A 35 -15.17 19.13 -11.91
C ASN A 35 -13.74 18.71 -11.53
N ALA A 36 -13.26 17.58 -12.08
CA ALA A 36 -11.93 17.06 -11.76
C ALA A 36 -10.87 18.06 -12.22
N TRP A 37 -10.16 18.64 -11.27
CA TRP A 37 -9.06 19.53 -11.49
C TRP A 37 -7.81 19.06 -10.77
N ASN A 38 -6.68 19.13 -11.44
CA ASN A 38 -5.39 18.73 -10.89
C ASN A 38 -4.33 19.71 -11.37
N SER A 39 -3.47 20.14 -10.46
CA SER A 39 -2.27 20.95 -10.78
C SER A 39 -1.07 20.39 -10.02
N MET A 40 0.09 20.37 -10.67
CA MET A 40 1.34 19.89 -10.09
C MET A 40 2.52 20.73 -10.58
N ALA A 41 3.43 21.05 -9.66
CA ALA A 41 4.75 21.57 -9.94
C ALA A 41 5.78 20.58 -9.38
N ASP A 42 6.75 20.18 -10.21
CA ASP A 42 7.85 19.27 -9.87
C ASP A 42 9.15 19.92 -10.34
N ILE A 43 9.97 20.40 -9.40
CA ILE A 43 11.17 21.19 -9.68
C ILE A 43 12.37 20.52 -9.00
N SER A 44 13.46 20.35 -9.76
CA SER A 44 14.71 19.79 -9.28
C SER A 44 15.90 20.62 -9.77
N ALA A 45 16.88 20.86 -8.90
CA ALA A 45 18.06 21.65 -9.21
C ALA A 45 19.27 21.21 -8.38
N PRO A 46 20.51 21.43 -8.90
CA PRO A 46 21.71 21.44 -8.08
C PRO A 46 21.66 22.65 -7.11
N LEU A 47 22.14 22.44 -5.88
CA LEU A 47 22.17 23.44 -4.82
C LEU A 47 23.57 24.01 -4.58
N ASN A 48 24.60 23.43 -5.23
CA ASN A 48 25.97 23.92 -5.22
C ASN A 48 26.61 23.83 -6.61
N ALA A 49 27.74 24.51 -6.80
CA ALA A 49 28.42 24.62 -8.08
C ALA A 49 28.97 23.26 -8.57
N ASP A 50 29.38 22.38 -7.66
CA ASP A 50 29.94 21.08 -7.97
C ASP A 50 28.89 20.00 -8.24
N VAL A 51 27.59 20.37 -8.15
CA VAL A 51 26.45 19.46 -8.38
C VAL A 51 26.42 18.25 -7.42
N THR A 52 27.17 18.32 -6.32
CA THR A 52 27.22 17.24 -5.32
C THR A 52 26.05 17.27 -4.34
N VAL A 53 25.37 18.43 -4.21
CA VAL A 53 24.13 18.55 -3.43
C VAL A 53 23.02 19.00 -4.37
N ARG A 54 21.91 18.27 -4.36
CA ARG A 54 20.77 18.47 -5.26
C ARG A 54 19.48 18.46 -4.46
N GLY A 55 18.52 19.27 -4.86
CA GLY A 55 17.19 19.35 -4.26
C GLY A 55 16.09 19.07 -5.26
N ARG A 56 14.98 18.52 -4.77
CA ARG A 56 13.74 18.41 -5.53
C ARG A 56 12.55 18.69 -4.64
N VAL A 57 11.60 19.43 -5.19
CA VAL A 57 10.32 19.75 -4.54
C VAL A 57 9.19 19.38 -5.48
N VAL A 58 8.17 18.73 -4.97
CA VAL A 58 6.92 18.44 -5.68
C VAL A 58 5.76 18.97 -4.86
N VAL A 59 4.89 19.76 -5.50
CA VAL A 59 3.63 20.22 -4.92
C VAL A 59 2.51 19.80 -5.87
N LYS A 60 1.46 19.19 -5.32
CA LYS A 60 0.29 18.77 -6.09
C LYS A 60 -0.98 19.16 -5.35
N HIS A 61 -1.94 19.68 -6.10
CA HIS A 61 -3.32 19.87 -5.68
C HIS A 61 -4.25 19.12 -6.65
N GLU A 62 -5.26 18.45 -6.10
CA GLU A 62 -6.28 17.73 -6.85
C GLU A 62 -7.62 17.93 -6.17
N SER A 63 -8.64 18.30 -6.94
CA SER A 63 -10.03 18.40 -6.49
C SER A 63 -10.93 17.70 -7.50
N THR A 64 -11.92 16.94 -7.03
CA THR A 64 -12.87 16.25 -7.91
C THR A 64 -14.14 15.87 -7.16
N ASP A 65 -15.26 15.99 -7.84
CA ASP A 65 -16.51 15.37 -7.45
C ASP A 65 -16.57 13.92 -7.97
N SER A 66 -17.72 13.27 -7.87
CA SER A 66 -17.97 11.93 -8.39
C SER A 66 -19.27 11.91 -9.19
N PHE A 67 -19.53 10.79 -9.88
CA PHE A 67 -20.86 10.49 -10.40
C PHE A 67 -21.89 10.21 -9.28
N ALA A 68 -21.43 9.87 -8.08
CA ALA A 68 -22.30 9.69 -6.91
C ALA A 68 -22.56 11.04 -6.24
N ASP A 69 -23.82 11.31 -5.90
CA ASP A 69 -24.23 12.53 -5.23
C ASP A 69 -23.48 12.75 -3.91
N LEU A 70 -23.26 14.01 -3.56
CA LEU A 70 -22.59 14.49 -2.33
C LEU A 70 -21.09 14.19 -2.22
N TYR A 71 -20.51 13.33 -3.08
CA TYR A 71 -19.10 12.98 -2.95
C TYR A 71 -18.20 14.06 -3.53
N GLU A 72 -17.30 14.56 -2.70
CA GLU A 72 -16.23 15.48 -3.06
C GLU A 72 -14.90 14.96 -2.50
N LYS A 73 -13.81 15.19 -3.22
CA LYS A 73 -12.45 14.83 -2.80
C LYS A 73 -11.49 15.99 -3.07
N GLU A 74 -10.69 16.33 -2.08
CA GLU A 74 -9.54 17.22 -2.21
C GLU A 74 -8.27 16.49 -1.74
N ASN A 75 -7.16 16.67 -2.46
CA ASN A 75 -5.88 16.03 -2.14
C ASN A 75 -4.74 17.02 -2.38
N ASN A 76 -4.06 17.38 -1.32
CA ASN A 76 -2.91 18.25 -1.28
C ASN A 76 -1.65 17.45 -0.95
N LEU A 77 -0.60 17.56 -1.76
CA LEU A 77 0.67 16.88 -1.53
C LEU A 77 1.83 17.88 -1.60
N PHE A 78 2.67 17.82 -0.59
CA PHE A 78 4.00 18.40 -0.59
C PHE A 78 5.04 17.30 -0.41
N TYR A 79 6.10 17.32 -1.23
CA TYR A 79 7.24 16.40 -1.15
C TYR A 79 8.53 17.18 -1.35
N GLY A 80 9.54 16.91 -0.53
CA GLY A 80 10.87 17.47 -0.66
C GLY A 80 11.94 16.40 -0.43
N VAL A 81 13.02 16.46 -1.21
CA VAL A 81 14.19 15.58 -1.05
C VAL A 81 15.48 16.34 -1.33
N LEU A 82 16.49 16.02 -0.54
CA LEU A 82 17.87 16.43 -0.74
C LEU A 82 18.72 15.18 -0.98
N ASP A 83 19.46 15.20 -2.06
CA ASP A 83 20.43 14.15 -2.44
C ASP A 83 21.85 14.74 -2.42
N ALA A 84 22.77 14.10 -1.73
CA ALA A 84 24.13 14.56 -1.56
C ALA A 84 25.17 13.45 -1.81
N ASP A 85 26.10 13.70 -2.71
CA ASP A 85 27.34 12.94 -2.84
C ASP A 85 28.36 13.57 -1.88
N LEU A 86 28.41 13.02 -0.64
CA LEU A 86 29.27 13.55 0.43
C LEU A 86 30.76 13.30 0.13
N THR A 87 31.05 12.22 -0.56
CA THR A 87 32.35 11.86 -1.15
C THR A 87 32.12 11.03 -2.41
N ASP A 88 33.15 10.70 -3.17
CA ASP A 88 33.07 9.81 -4.36
C ASP A 88 32.51 8.41 -4.02
N SER A 89 32.52 8.03 -2.75
CA SER A 89 32.05 6.72 -2.26
C SER A 89 30.86 6.78 -1.32
N THR A 90 30.42 7.98 -0.91
CA THR A 90 29.37 8.17 0.10
C THR A 90 28.22 8.99 -0.44
N TYR A 91 27.04 8.42 -0.50
CA TYR A 91 25.81 9.09 -0.89
C TYR A 91 24.80 9.11 0.26
N LEU A 92 24.11 10.24 0.42
CA LEU A 92 23.05 10.45 1.38
C LEU A 92 21.83 11.07 0.68
N SER A 93 20.65 10.51 0.90
CA SER A 93 19.37 11.09 0.52
C SER A 93 18.49 11.24 1.76
N VAL A 94 17.91 12.41 1.96
CA VAL A 94 16.94 12.67 3.03
C VAL A 94 15.76 13.42 2.47
N GLY A 95 14.56 13.05 2.89
CA GLY A 95 13.36 13.71 2.40
C GLY A 95 12.14 13.48 3.27
N ALA A 96 11.11 14.25 2.96
CA ALA A 96 9.83 14.18 3.66
C ALA A 96 8.67 14.46 2.69
N SER A 97 7.49 14.00 3.04
CA SER A 97 6.24 14.40 2.40
C SER A 97 5.13 14.62 3.42
N TYR A 98 4.22 15.51 3.09
CA TYR A 98 2.95 15.69 3.76
C TYR A 98 1.84 15.62 2.74
N GLN A 99 0.83 14.82 3.01
CA GLN A 99 -0.35 14.66 2.18
C GLN A 99 -1.59 14.81 3.04
N GLU A 100 -2.49 15.68 2.61
CA GLU A 100 -3.82 15.89 3.16
C GLU A 100 -4.83 15.41 2.13
N LEU A 101 -5.66 14.48 2.52
CA LEU A 101 -6.69 13.89 1.67
C LEU A 101 -8.03 14.03 2.38
N ASP A 102 -8.84 15.00 1.93
CA ASP A 102 -10.18 15.26 2.43
C ASP A 102 -11.22 14.66 1.49
N ARG A 103 -12.20 13.99 2.06
CA ARG A 103 -13.30 13.38 1.33
C ARG A 103 -14.59 13.61 2.12
N SER A 104 -15.55 14.25 1.49
CA SER A 104 -16.89 14.49 2.03
C SER A 104 -17.95 13.71 1.25
N GLY A 105 -19.12 13.56 1.82
CA GLY A 105 -20.21 12.78 1.23
C GLY A 105 -19.82 11.32 0.94
N ILE A 106 -18.93 10.77 1.77
CA ILE A 106 -18.34 9.46 1.51
C ILE A 106 -19.33 8.32 1.75
N LYS A 107 -19.38 7.40 0.81
CA LYS A 107 -20.21 6.21 0.88
C LYS A 107 -19.47 5.09 1.63
N TRP A 108 -20.03 4.63 2.74
CA TRP A 108 -19.53 3.48 3.47
C TRP A 108 -20.37 2.24 3.17
N GLY A 109 -19.90 1.43 2.24
CA GLY A 109 -20.62 0.28 1.70
C GLY A 109 -21.33 0.56 0.38
N GLY A 110 -22.06 -0.42 -0.10
CA GLY A 110 -22.81 -0.38 -1.36
C GLY A 110 -24.32 -0.21 -1.12
N LEU A 111 -25.04 0.00 -2.21
CA LEU A 111 -26.51 -0.16 -2.22
C LEU A 111 -26.86 -1.64 -2.22
N PRO A 112 -27.99 -2.05 -1.57
CA PRO A 112 -28.46 -3.44 -1.64
C PRO A 112 -28.73 -3.87 -3.07
N ALA A 113 -28.22 -5.04 -3.46
CA ALA A 113 -28.39 -5.56 -4.82
C ALA A 113 -29.73 -6.23 -5.06
N PHE A 114 -30.49 -6.53 -3.99
CA PHE A 114 -31.76 -7.29 -4.07
C PHE A 114 -32.87 -6.63 -3.28
N TYR A 115 -34.08 -6.72 -3.81
CA TYR A 115 -35.29 -6.54 -3.06
C TYR A 115 -35.57 -7.73 -2.13
N ASN A 116 -36.48 -7.55 -1.18
CA ASN A 116 -36.90 -8.57 -0.23
C ASN A 116 -37.57 -9.80 -0.90
N ASP A 117 -38.01 -9.69 -2.15
CA ASP A 117 -38.54 -10.79 -2.96
C ASP A 117 -37.46 -11.54 -3.77
N GLY A 118 -36.19 -11.15 -3.62
CA GLY A 118 -35.04 -11.74 -4.34
C GLY A 118 -34.81 -11.22 -5.75
N SER A 119 -35.65 -10.29 -6.23
CA SER A 119 -35.38 -9.63 -7.52
C SER A 119 -34.30 -8.56 -7.38
N LEU A 120 -33.56 -8.27 -8.46
CA LEU A 120 -32.53 -7.24 -8.50
C LEU A 120 -33.15 -5.85 -8.32
N THR A 121 -32.46 -5.01 -7.55
CA THR A 121 -32.75 -3.58 -7.46
C THR A 121 -32.29 -2.86 -8.71
N ASP A 122 -33.00 -1.79 -9.06
CA ASP A 122 -32.69 -0.90 -10.18
C ASP A 122 -32.67 0.53 -9.66
N PHE A 123 -31.45 1.00 -9.31
CA PHE A 123 -31.22 2.33 -8.77
C PHE A 123 -30.51 3.22 -9.79
N ASP A 124 -30.79 4.51 -9.72
CA ASP A 124 -30.05 5.49 -10.49
C ASP A 124 -28.55 5.42 -10.12
N ARG A 125 -27.71 5.67 -11.12
CA ARG A 125 -26.25 5.52 -10.99
C ARG A 125 -25.63 6.46 -9.94
N ASP A 126 -26.19 7.64 -9.81
CA ASP A 126 -25.76 8.71 -8.89
C ASP A 126 -26.30 8.55 -7.48
N LEU A 127 -27.29 7.67 -7.28
CA LEU A 127 -27.90 7.44 -5.99
C LEU A 127 -26.87 7.08 -4.90
N THR A 128 -26.98 7.75 -3.80
CA THR A 128 -26.17 7.51 -2.58
C THR A 128 -27.07 7.25 -1.38
N VAL A 129 -26.51 6.66 -0.32
CA VAL A 129 -27.15 6.52 0.99
C VAL A 129 -26.36 7.28 2.06
N THR A 130 -25.45 8.15 1.64
CA THR A 130 -24.64 8.98 2.52
C THR A 130 -25.32 10.30 2.88
N SER A 131 -24.63 11.17 3.58
CA SER A 131 -25.11 12.45 4.05
C SER A 131 -24.03 13.51 3.91
N ASP A 132 -24.41 14.78 3.95
CA ASP A 132 -23.54 15.95 3.87
C ASP A 132 -22.57 16.10 5.05
N TRP A 133 -22.86 15.48 6.19
CA TRP A 133 -21.99 15.46 7.36
C TRP A 133 -20.94 14.33 7.32
N THR A 134 -21.01 13.42 6.36
CA THR A 134 -20.06 12.29 6.28
C THR A 134 -18.72 12.73 5.68
N TYR A 135 -17.65 12.23 6.25
CA TYR A 135 -16.30 12.47 5.76
C TYR A 135 -15.35 11.32 6.13
N TRP A 136 -14.24 11.25 5.42
CA TRP A 136 -13.10 10.41 5.75
C TRP A 136 -11.83 11.14 5.37
N ASN A 137 -11.29 11.88 6.31
CA ASN A 137 -10.10 12.71 6.12
C ASN A 137 -8.85 11.96 6.59
N THR A 138 -7.76 12.14 5.88
CA THR A 138 -6.51 11.43 6.16
C THR A 138 -5.32 12.34 5.93
N ASN A 139 -4.53 12.55 6.97
CA ASN A 139 -3.24 13.23 6.91
C ASN A 139 -2.12 12.19 6.95
N THR A 140 -1.21 12.24 5.99
CA THR A 140 -0.06 11.33 5.93
C THR A 140 1.23 12.13 5.94
N THR A 141 2.04 11.94 6.97
CA THR A 141 3.42 12.45 7.05
C THR A 141 4.39 11.31 6.79
N THR A 142 5.38 11.52 5.93
CA THR A 142 6.50 10.59 5.78
C THR A 142 7.82 11.32 5.91
N ALA A 143 8.83 10.62 6.46
CA ALA A 143 10.22 11.06 6.44
C ALA A 143 11.11 9.87 6.13
N PHE A 144 12.20 10.07 5.40
CA PHE A 144 13.11 8.98 5.08
C PHE A 144 14.55 9.44 5.02
N ALA A 145 15.45 8.48 5.21
CA ALA A 145 16.88 8.64 5.00
C ALA A 145 17.44 7.40 4.29
N GLN A 146 18.27 7.61 3.30
CA GLN A 146 18.99 6.57 2.57
C GLN A 146 20.47 6.91 2.57
N PHE A 147 21.27 6.00 3.07
CA PHE A 147 22.73 6.11 3.07
C PHE A 147 23.33 4.97 2.27
N LYS A 148 24.24 5.30 1.36
CA LYS A 148 24.97 4.33 0.56
C LYS A 148 26.47 4.61 0.64
N GLN A 149 27.23 3.58 1.00
CA GLN A 149 28.68 3.63 1.08
C GLN A 149 29.28 2.58 0.16
N LYS A 150 30.08 3.00 -0.83
CA LYS A 150 30.96 2.10 -1.55
C LYS A 150 32.14 1.74 -0.65
N LEU A 151 32.38 0.44 -0.53
CA LEU A 151 33.50 -0.13 0.19
C LEU A 151 34.61 -0.52 -0.82
N PHE A 152 35.32 -1.60 -0.58
CA PHE A 152 36.32 -2.14 -1.50
C PHE A 152 35.64 -3.07 -2.54
N ASN A 153 36.25 -3.23 -3.73
CA ASN A 153 35.79 -4.14 -4.78
C ASN A 153 34.31 -3.97 -5.18
N ASP A 154 33.84 -2.71 -5.26
CA ASP A 154 32.45 -2.34 -5.60
C ASP A 154 31.38 -2.87 -4.64
N ILE A 155 31.77 -3.46 -3.51
CA ILE A 155 30.84 -3.81 -2.43
C ILE A 155 30.20 -2.53 -1.90
N THR A 156 28.89 -2.54 -1.72
CA THR A 156 28.16 -1.39 -1.17
C THR A 156 27.41 -1.77 0.09
N LEU A 157 27.52 -0.92 1.11
CA LEU A 157 26.61 -0.90 2.27
C LEU A 157 25.47 0.06 1.98
N ASN A 158 24.23 -0.38 2.19
CA ASN A 158 23.02 0.42 2.05
C ASN A 158 22.28 0.38 3.38
N VAL A 159 21.87 1.57 3.85
CA VAL A 159 21.06 1.75 5.05
C VAL A 159 19.87 2.62 4.67
N ASN A 160 18.66 2.12 4.87
CA ASN A 160 17.42 2.82 4.58
C ASN A 160 16.59 2.89 5.86
N TYR A 161 15.99 4.04 6.11
CA TYR A 161 15.03 4.24 7.17
C TYR A 161 13.84 5.02 6.65
N ASP A 162 12.64 4.57 7.01
CA ASP A 162 11.37 5.19 6.65
C ASP A 162 10.49 5.32 7.88
N TYR A 163 10.03 6.53 8.13
CA TYR A 163 8.98 6.86 9.07
C TYR A 163 7.71 7.24 8.31
N ARG A 164 6.57 6.76 8.79
CA ARG A 164 5.26 7.16 8.28
C ARG A 164 4.27 7.29 9.43
N GLU A 165 3.54 8.38 9.42
CA GLU A 165 2.42 8.64 10.32
C GLU A 165 1.17 8.90 9.46
N ILE A 166 0.07 8.27 9.83
CA ILE A 166 -1.23 8.43 9.20
C ILE A 166 -2.21 8.78 10.32
N ASP A 167 -2.77 9.97 10.27
CA ASP A 167 -3.89 10.39 11.11
C ASP A 167 -5.16 10.36 10.25
N ALA A 168 -6.20 9.69 10.72
CA ALA A 168 -7.49 9.63 10.05
C ALA A 168 -8.62 10.02 10.99
N GLU A 169 -9.57 10.78 10.45
CA GLU A 169 -10.81 11.14 11.10
C GLU A 169 -11.97 10.73 10.20
N THR A 170 -12.95 10.02 10.77
CA THR A 170 -14.08 9.53 10.00
C THR A 170 -15.41 9.87 10.67
N ALA A 171 -16.38 10.24 9.84
CA ALA A 171 -17.79 10.28 10.18
C ALA A 171 -18.55 9.62 9.02
N LEU A 172 -19.08 8.44 9.25
CA LEU A 172 -19.57 7.55 8.19
C LEU A 172 -21.03 7.18 8.44
N LEU A 173 -21.72 6.83 7.35
CA LEU A 173 -23.06 6.31 7.38
C LEU A 173 -23.13 5.00 6.61
N TYR A 174 -23.51 3.92 7.29
CA TYR A 174 -23.65 2.58 6.73
C TYR A 174 -25.11 2.16 6.67
N LEU A 175 -25.53 1.58 5.56
CA LEU A 175 -26.82 0.94 5.46
C LEU A 175 -26.68 -0.53 5.86
N TRP A 176 -27.18 -0.88 7.05
CA TRP A 176 -27.07 -2.24 7.62
C TRP A 176 -28.12 -3.23 7.05
N SER A 177 -28.95 -2.83 6.11
CA SER A 177 -29.99 -3.70 5.57
C SER A 177 -29.45 -4.65 4.49
N GLU A 178 -29.91 -5.89 4.52
CA GLU A 178 -29.59 -6.89 3.50
C GLU A 178 -30.49 -6.78 2.26
N SER A 179 -31.65 -6.11 2.38
CA SER A 179 -32.61 -5.99 1.28
C SER A 179 -33.45 -4.71 1.39
N VAL A 180 -34.05 -4.35 0.27
CA VAL A 180 -34.99 -3.25 0.12
C VAL A 180 -36.41 -3.82 0.05
N ASP A 181 -37.37 -3.22 0.75
CA ASP A 181 -38.78 -3.56 0.55
C ASP A 181 -39.24 -3.09 -0.82
N LYS A 182 -39.64 -4.05 -1.67
CA LYS A 182 -40.02 -3.77 -3.05
C LYS A 182 -41.29 -2.97 -3.19
N THR A 183 -42.21 -3.10 -2.23
CA THR A 183 -43.50 -2.43 -2.29
C THR A 183 -43.38 -0.93 -1.97
N THR A 184 -42.54 -0.61 -0.98
CA THR A 184 -42.33 0.75 -0.53
C THR A 184 -41.10 1.39 -1.10
N ASN A 185 -40.22 0.60 -1.75
CA ASN A 185 -38.89 0.98 -2.21
C ASN A 185 -38.07 1.66 -1.09
N SER A 186 -38.13 1.09 0.12
CA SER A 186 -37.49 1.64 1.31
C SER A 186 -36.67 0.60 2.04
N SER A 187 -35.75 1.04 2.87
CA SER A 187 -34.92 0.22 3.73
C SER A 187 -34.67 0.90 5.06
N GLY A 188 -34.57 0.14 6.14
CA GLY A 188 -34.20 0.63 7.45
C GLY A 188 -32.75 0.32 7.79
N GLY A 189 -32.31 0.74 8.99
CA GLY A 189 -31.01 0.34 9.54
C GLY A 189 -29.84 1.21 9.13
N LEU A 190 -30.03 2.51 9.01
CA LEU A 190 -28.92 3.45 8.93
C LEU A 190 -28.11 3.41 10.23
N TYR A 191 -26.81 3.17 10.09
CA TYR A 191 -25.86 3.09 11.18
C TYR A 191 -24.78 4.17 11.02
N PRO A 192 -24.83 5.23 11.80
CA PRO A 192 -23.79 6.25 11.82
C PRO A 192 -22.60 5.78 12.68
N TYR A 193 -21.39 6.15 12.27
CA TYR A 193 -20.14 5.77 12.92
C TYR A 193 -19.16 6.93 12.89
N THR A 194 -18.45 7.16 13.99
CA THR A 194 -17.40 8.18 14.04
C THR A 194 -16.19 7.65 14.79
N ASP A 195 -15.02 7.85 14.24
CA ASP A 195 -13.75 7.51 14.90
C ASP A 195 -12.59 8.42 14.49
N THR A 196 -11.51 8.33 15.25
CA THR A 196 -10.19 8.83 14.87
C THR A 196 -9.17 7.71 15.03
N SER A 197 -8.24 7.62 14.13
CA SER A 197 -7.16 6.65 14.22
C SER A 197 -5.82 7.28 13.87
N LYS A 198 -4.77 6.78 14.53
CA LYS A 198 -3.38 7.14 14.25
C LYS A 198 -2.57 5.88 14.03
N THR A 199 -1.94 5.78 12.88
CA THR A 199 -1.00 4.70 12.56
C THR A 199 0.40 5.26 12.43
N THR A 200 1.34 4.74 13.21
CA THR A 200 2.76 5.08 13.12
C THR A 200 3.53 3.88 12.60
N GLN A 201 4.38 4.08 11.62
CA GLN A 201 5.20 3.02 11.02
C GLN A 201 6.67 3.41 11.02
N ASN A 202 7.53 2.48 11.44
CA ASN A 202 8.98 2.59 11.39
C ASN A 202 9.54 1.42 10.60
N ASN A 203 10.31 1.70 9.55
CA ASN A 203 10.92 0.68 8.71
C ASN A 203 12.43 0.95 8.62
N ALA A 204 13.22 -0.06 8.82
CA ALA A 204 14.66 -0.02 8.59
C ALA A 204 15.11 -1.22 7.75
N ASP A 205 16.00 -0.99 6.82
CA ASP A 205 16.62 -2.03 6.00
C ASP A 205 18.11 -1.73 5.85
N VAL A 206 18.92 -2.70 6.21
CA VAL A 206 20.38 -2.61 6.11
C VAL A 206 20.87 -3.79 5.30
N TYR A 207 21.57 -3.55 4.20
CA TYR A 207 22.11 -4.62 3.39
C TYR A 207 23.45 -4.28 2.74
N ILE A 208 24.18 -5.34 2.47
CA ILE A 208 25.41 -5.32 1.66
C ILE A 208 25.09 -5.96 0.31
N SER A 209 25.45 -5.27 -0.76
CA SER A 209 25.51 -5.81 -2.12
C SER A 209 26.96 -6.01 -2.52
N ALA A 210 27.29 -7.22 -2.94
CA ALA A 210 28.63 -7.66 -3.29
C ALA A 210 28.63 -8.19 -4.74
N PRO A 211 28.89 -7.36 -5.74
CA PRO A 211 29.12 -7.80 -7.10
C PRO A 211 30.50 -8.47 -7.20
N PHE A 212 30.60 -9.51 -8.01
CA PHE A 212 31.89 -10.20 -8.31
C PHE A 212 31.85 -10.86 -9.68
N THR A 213 33.01 -11.19 -10.20
CA THR A 213 33.15 -11.89 -11.49
C THR A 213 33.58 -13.33 -11.25
N LEU A 214 32.85 -14.28 -11.84
CA LEU A 214 33.17 -15.69 -11.81
C LEU A 214 33.13 -16.24 -13.24
N GLY A 215 34.25 -16.80 -13.71
CA GLY A 215 34.37 -17.31 -15.08
C GLY A 215 34.17 -16.25 -16.18
N GLY A 216 34.47 -14.98 -15.90
CA GLY A 216 34.22 -13.86 -16.81
C GLY A 216 32.79 -13.29 -16.78
N LEU A 217 31.88 -13.91 -16.02
CA LEU A 217 30.48 -13.51 -15.92
C LEU A 217 30.22 -12.74 -14.64
N GLN A 218 29.35 -11.69 -14.71
CA GLN A 218 29.00 -10.86 -13.56
C GLN A 218 27.99 -11.57 -12.67
N GLN A 219 28.29 -11.57 -11.39
CA GLN A 219 27.49 -12.14 -10.30
C GLN A 219 27.21 -11.07 -9.26
N GLU A 220 26.15 -11.23 -8.48
CA GLU A 220 25.86 -10.37 -7.34
C GLU A 220 25.25 -11.19 -6.21
N VAL A 221 25.70 -10.95 -4.98
CA VAL A 221 25.09 -11.48 -3.77
C VAL A 221 24.70 -10.32 -2.87
N ILE A 222 23.51 -10.40 -2.28
CA ILE A 222 22.95 -9.41 -1.35
C ILE A 222 22.61 -10.12 -0.06
N ALA A 223 23.09 -9.60 1.07
CA ALA A 223 22.70 -10.06 2.41
C ALA A 223 22.24 -8.87 3.23
N GLY A 224 21.14 -9.04 3.95
CA GLY A 224 20.58 -7.92 4.71
C GLY A 224 19.69 -8.33 5.86
N PHE A 225 19.34 -7.30 6.64
CA PHE A 225 18.43 -7.35 7.77
C PHE A 225 17.37 -6.26 7.58
N MET A 226 16.13 -6.59 7.93
CA MET A 226 15.04 -5.63 7.94
C MET A 226 14.27 -5.66 9.25
N TYR A 227 13.78 -4.50 9.62
CA TYR A 227 12.88 -4.24 10.73
C TYR A 227 11.70 -3.44 10.23
N ASN A 228 10.49 -3.84 10.61
CA ASN A 228 9.26 -3.11 10.37
C ASN A 228 8.42 -3.13 11.64
N GLN A 229 7.92 -1.98 12.06
CA GLN A 229 6.98 -1.85 13.15
C GLN A 229 5.83 -0.94 12.72
N SER A 230 4.62 -1.36 13.01
CA SER A 230 3.40 -0.57 12.82
C SER A 230 2.61 -0.57 14.12
N GLU A 231 2.25 0.59 14.61
CA GLU A 231 1.41 0.80 15.79
C GLU A 231 0.14 1.55 15.38
N LEU A 232 -1.01 1.03 15.79
CA LEU A 232 -2.32 1.64 15.58
C LEU A 232 -2.93 1.99 16.93
N THR A 233 -3.35 3.24 17.05
CA THR A 233 -4.26 3.70 18.11
C THR A 233 -5.53 4.23 17.48
N ASP A 234 -6.68 3.88 18.03
CA ASP A 234 -7.96 4.37 17.54
C ASP A 234 -8.90 4.76 18.71
N ARG A 235 -9.84 5.65 18.41
CA ARG A 235 -10.88 6.10 19.33
C ARG A 235 -12.21 6.10 18.63
N TYR A 236 -13.10 5.29 19.13
CA TYR A 236 -14.49 5.29 18.71
C TYR A 236 -15.27 6.33 19.50
N TYR A 237 -15.88 7.28 18.80
CA TYR A 237 -16.68 8.33 19.44
C TYR A 237 -18.16 7.97 19.60
N GLY A 238 -18.60 6.86 19.03
CA GLY A 238 -19.96 6.39 19.12
C GLY A 238 -20.75 6.55 17.85
N SER A 239 -22.02 6.18 17.95
CA SER A 239 -23.00 6.34 16.88
C SER A 239 -23.86 7.56 17.18
N PRO A 240 -23.76 8.66 16.44
CA PRO A 240 -24.65 9.80 16.62
C PRO A 240 -26.10 9.41 16.36
N THR A 241 -27.03 10.10 16.99
CA THR A 241 -28.46 9.89 16.74
C THR A 241 -28.84 10.59 15.43
N LEU A 242 -29.57 9.88 14.57
CA LEU A 242 -30.11 10.42 13.32
C LEU A 242 -31.57 10.86 13.49
N ASP A 243 -31.96 11.84 12.69
CA ASP A 243 -33.37 12.29 12.60
C ASP A 243 -34.27 11.26 11.89
N ASN A 244 -33.66 10.45 11.00
CA ASN A 244 -34.32 9.38 10.29
C ASN A 244 -33.40 8.15 10.22
N GLY A 245 -33.88 6.99 10.64
CA GLY A 245 -33.17 5.70 10.56
C GLY A 245 -33.55 4.85 9.34
N THR A 246 -34.39 5.37 8.45
CA THR A 246 -34.89 4.67 7.26
C THR A 246 -34.58 5.48 6.00
N ILE A 247 -34.47 4.79 4.87
CA ILE A 247 -34.27 5.39 3.55
C ILE A 247 -35.50 5.09 2.69
N ASP A 248 -36.03 6.12 2.07
CA ASP A 248 -36.98 6.03 0.95
C ASP A 248 -36.16 6.27 -0.35
N PHE A 249 -36.00 5.25 -1.14
CA PHE A 249 -35.26 5.33 -2.42
C PHE A 249 -36.04 6.03 -3.53
N ASN A 250 -37.37 6.24 -3.36
CA ASN A 250 -38.13 7.04 -4.31
C ASN A 250 -37.94 8.54 -4.07
N ASN A 251 -37.55 8.91 -2.86
CA ASN A 251 -37.48 10.30 -2.45
C ASN A 251 -36.36 10.48 -1.40
N PHE A 252 -35.12 10.15 -1.84
CA PHE A 252 -33.96 10.16 -0.97
C PHE A 252 -33.72 11.53 -0.37
N THR A 253 -33.62 11.58 0.97
CA THR A 253 -33.26 12.77 1.72
C THR A 253 -32.14 12.40 2.69
N PRO A 254 -30.99 13.07 2.64
CA PRO A 254 -29.88 12.81 3.56
C PRO A 254 -30.31 12.94 5.03
N SER A 255 -29.95 11.96 5.86
CA SER A 255 -30.20 11.98 7.29
C SER A 255 -29.35 13.03 8.01
N LYS A 256 -29.90 13.66 9.07
CA LYS A 256 -29.18 14.64 9.89
C LYS A 256 -28.85 14.09 11.26
N ILE A 257 -27.72 14.52 11.80
CA ILE A 257 -27.41 14.27 13.20
C ILE A 257 -28.23 15.21 14.07
N ILE A 258 -28.99 14.66 15.03
CA ILE A 258 -29.84 15.42 15.96
C ILE A 258 -29.39 15.34 17.42
N GLY A 259 -28.36 14.54 17.72
CA GLY A 259 -27.89 14.35 19.09
C GLY A 259 -26.37 14.54 19.22
N SER A 260 -25.92 14.73 20.46
CA SER A 260 -24.50 14.82 20.75
C SER A 260 -23.83 13.45 20.64
N ILE A 261 -22.61 13.40 20.11
CA ILE A 261 -21.72 12.23 20.16
C ILE A 261 -21.12 12.17 21.57
N ASN A 262 -21.58 11.25 22.40
CA ASN A 262 -21.24 11.25 23.82
C ASN A 262 -20.29 10.13 24.26
N ASN A 263 -19.92 9.23 23.39
CA ASN A 263 -19.00 8.15 23.70
C ASN A 263 -17.60 8.47 23.15
N ASN A 264 -16.61 8.46 24.02
CA ASN A 264 -15.21 8.58 23.68
C ASN A 264 -14.51 7.37 24.29
N VAL A 265 -14.50 6.26 23.55
CA VAL A 265 -13.91 5.00 23.98
C VAL A 265 -12.58 4.82 23.23
N ALA A 266 -11.48 4.87 23.97
CA ALA A 266 -10.21 4.46 23.41
C ALA A 266 -10.22 2.95 23.22
N ASN A 267 -9.95 2.47 22.02
CA ASN A 267 -9.67 1.07 21.79
C ASN A 267 -8.23 0.76 22.22
N PRO A 268 -7.95 -0.46 22.68
CA PRO A 268 -6.60 -0.86 23.00
C PRO A 268 -5.68 -0.64 21.80
N SER A 269 -4.55 0.03 22.00
CA SER A 269 -3.55 0.17 20.95
C SER A 269 -3.00 -1.20 20.56
N ASN A 270 -2.62 -1.34 19.31
CA ASN A 270 -2.01 -2.57 18.84
C ASN A 270 -0.73 -2.30 18.05
N LYS A 271 0.20 -3.22 18.18
CA LYS A 271 1.53 -3.12 17.57
C LYS A 271 1.85 -4.40 16.80
N THR A 272 2.27 -4.23 15.58
CA THR A 272 2.81 -5.32 14.76
C THR A 272 4.28 -5.09 14.52
N THR A 273 5.11 -6.05 14.89
CA THR A 273 6.56 -6.01 14.66
C THR A 273 6.98 -7.15 13.75
N GLN A 274 7.78 -6.85 12.76
CA GLN A 274 8.37 -7.83 11.86
C GLN A 274 9.87 -7.60 11.72
N THR A 275 10.65 -8.65 11.89
CA THR A 275 12.09 -8.67 11.62
C THR A 275 12.42 -9.76 10.60
N GLY A 276 13.49 -9.60 9.86
CA GLY A 276 13.91 -10.63 8.92
C GLY A 276 15.36 -10.48 8.50
N VAL A 277 16.03 -11.60 8.32
CA VAL A 277 17.31 -11.67 7.63
C VAL A 277 17.09 -12.30 6.25
N TYR A 278 17.84 -11.85 5.26
CA TYR A 278 17.71 -12.38 3.91
C TYR A 278 19.05 -12.50 3.20
N LEU A 279 19.10 -13.47 2.31
CA LEU A 279 20.17 -13.68 1.36
C LEU A 279 19.57 -13.79 -0.03
N ALA A 280 20.12 -13.05 -0.99
CA ALA A 280 19.68 -13.04 -2.38
C ALA A 280 20.89 -13.08 -3.32
N GLY A 281 20.70 -13.59 -4.51
CA GLY A 281 21.74 -13.59 -5.53
C GLY A 281 21.17 -13.46 -6.94
N LYS A 282 21.95 -12.82 -7.80
CA LYS A 282 21.77 -12.78 -9.25
C LYS A 282 23.00 -13.38 -9.90
N PHE A 283 22.81 -14.51 -10.52
CA PHE A 283 23.89 -15.31 -11.11
C PHE A 283 23.71 -15.39 -12.63
N THR A 284 24.67 -14.88 -13.37
CA THR A 284 24.79 -15.11 -14.81
C THR A 284 25.43 -16.47 -14.99
N LEU A 285 24.64 -17.49 -15.35
CA LEU A 285 25.12 -18.86 -15.55
C LEU A 285 25.81 -19.02 -16.94
N LEU A 286 25.22 -18.37 -17.94
CA LEU A 286 25.73 -18.17 -19.30
C LEU A 286 25.30 -16.75 -19.71
N GLU A 287 25.91 -16.18 -20.76
CA GLU A 287 25.51 -14.82 -21.22
C GLU A 287 23.97 -14.67 -21.39
N PRO A 288 23.28 -15.61 -22.05
CA PRO A 288 21.81 -15.50 -22.19
C PRO A 288 21.03 -16.07 -21.00
N LEU A 289 21.63 -16.69 -19.98
CA LEU A 289 20.96 -17.42 -18.92
C LEU A 289 21.29 -16.85 -17.54
N LYS A 290 20.29 -16.31 -16.87
CA LYS A 290 20.42 -15.69 -15.55
C LYS A 290 19.51 -16.38 -14.52
N LEU A 291 20.06 -16.63 -13.34
CA LEU A 291 19.32 -17.14 -12.17
C LEU A 291 19.24 -16.03 -11.12
N VAL A 292 18.04 -15.71 -10.66
CA VAL A 292 17.79 -14.85 -9.52
C VAL A 292 17.18 -15.70 -8.42
N THR A 293 17.78 -15.75 -7.25
CA THR A 293 17.29 -16.60 -6.16
C THR A 293 17.55 -15.96 -4.81
N GLY A 294 16.81 -16.38 -3.80
CA GLY A 294 17.02 -15.92 -2.44
C GLY A 294 16.09 -16.59 -1.44
N VAL A 295 16.42 -16.35 -0.20
CA VAL A 295 15.66 -16.84 0.95
C VAL A 295 15.59 -15.75 2.01
N ARG A 296 14.47 -15.69 2.70
CA ARG A 296 14.26 -14.83 3.85
C ARG A 296 13.75 -15.67 5.02
N VAL A 297 14.28 -15.39 6.21
CA VAL A 297 13.81 -15.92 7.48
C VAL A 297 13.23 -14.77 8.27
N SER A 298 11.94 -14.85 8.62
CA SER A 298 11.19 -13.75 9.25
C SER A 298 10.62 -14.18 10.59
N ASN A 299 10.57 -13.23 11.53
CA ASN A 299 9.74 -13.27 12.72
C ASN A 299 8.65 -12.22 12.58
N TRP A 300 7.46 -12.53 13.05
CA TRP A 300 6.31 -11.64 13.06
C TRP A 300 5.58 -11.74 14.39
N GLU A 301 5.20 -10.61 14.98
CA GLU A 301 4.55 -10.52 16.27
C GLU A 301 3.47 -9.44 16.25
N TYR A 302 2.31 -9.77 16.80
CA TYR A 302 1.22 -8.84 17.04
C TYR A 302 0.95 -8.81 18.54
N GLU A 303 0.92 -7.60 19.08
CA GLU A 303 0.66 -7.30 20.48
C GLU A 303 -0.49 -6.28 20.55
N SER A 304 -1.47 -6.54 21.40
CA SER A 304 -2.50 -5.59 21.80
C SER A 304 -2.30 -5.18 23.23
N GLU A 305 -2.57 -3.93 23.56
CA GLU A 305 -2.43 -3.37 24.90
C GLU A 305 -3.25 -4.15 25.96
N ASP A 306 -4.41 -4.66 25.58
CA ASP A 306 -5.28 -5.47 26.44
C ASP A 306 -4.90 -6.98 26.42
N GLY A 307 -3.88 -7.36 25.68
CA GLY A 307 -3.43 -8.72 25.51
C GLY A 307 -4.27 -9.58 24.57
N ASN A 308 -5.39 -9.07 24.06
CA ASN A 308 -6.28 -9.81 23.18
C ASN A 308 -5.67 -9.95 21.79
N GLY A 309 -5.70 -11.16 21.26
CA GLY A 309 -5.22 -11.41 19.91
C GLY A 309 -3.68 -11.50 19.78
N ASN A 310 -2.94 -11.43 20.88
CA ASN A 310 -1.49 -11.55 20.86
C ASN A 310 -1.06 -12.86 20.22
N ARG A 311 -0.18 -12.79 19.25
CA ARG A 311 0.31 -13.96 18.52
C ARG A 311 1.67 -13.70 17.87
N LYS A 312 2.41 -14.78 17.69
CA LYS A 312 3.79 -14.72 17.21
C LYS A 312 4.09 -15.90 16.28
N TYR A 313 4.76 -15.60 15.18
CA TYR A 313 5.27 -16.59 14.24
C TYR A 313 6.77 -16.38 14.05
N ASN A 314 7.57 -17.38 14.41
CA ASN A 314 9.02 -17.30 14.37
C ASN A 314 9.59 -18.15 13.23
N ASN A 315 10.73 -17.70 12.70
CA ASN A 315 11.57 -18.42 11.74
C ASN A 315 10.79 -18.86 10.48
N LYS A 316 9.85 -18.05 10.02
CA LYS A 316 9.14 -18.33 8.77
C LYS A 316 10.07 -18.11 7.58
N VAL A 317 10.31 -19.21 6.85
CA VAL A 317 11.22 -19.25 5.70
C VAL A 317 10.42 -19.01 4.43
N THR A 318 10.83 -18.04 3.63
CA THR A 318 10.19 -17.71 2.35
C THR A 318 11.25 -17.68 1.24
N PRO A 319 11.42 -18.77 0.47
CA PRO A 319 12.33 -18.82 -0.66
C PRO A 319 11.70 -18.20 -1.92
N TYR A 320 12.55 -17.80 -2.85
CA TYR A 320 12.17 -17.51 -4.22
C TYR A 320 13.27 -17.90 -5.20
N ALA A 321 12.88 -18.19 -6.43
CA ALA A 321 13.80 -18.41 -7.54
C ALA A 321 13.19 -17.95 -8.87
N GLY A 322 13.98 -17.39 -9.73
CA GLY A 322 13.60 -16.99 -11.09
C GLY A 322 14.73 -17.33 -12.08
N LEU A 323 14.37 -17.91 -13.19
CA LEU A 323 15.26 -18.17 -14.32
C LEU A 323 14.87 -17.26 -15.47
N ILE A 324 15.83 -16.60 -16.09
CA ILE A 324 15.63 -15.73 -17.25
C ILE A 324 16.55 -16.24 -18.35
N TYR A 325 15.98 -16.48 -19.54
CA TYR A 325 16.71 -16.93 -20.72
C TYR A 325 16.45 -15.99 -21.90
N ASP A 326 17.46 -15.20 -22.25
CA ASP A 326 17.45 -14.30 -23.39
C ASP A 326 17.83 -15.12 -24.65
N PHE A 327 16.85 -15.76 -25.29
CA PHE A 327 17.08 -16.68 -26.41
C PHE A 327 17.28 -15.97 -27.76
N LEU A 328 16.90 -14.70 -27.85
CA LEU A 328 17.21 -13.78 -28.95
C LEU A 328 17.48 -12.38 -28.34
N GLU A 329 18.02 -11.46 -29.13
CA GLU A 329 18.39 -10.11 -28.68
C GLU A 329 17.21 -9.35 -28.06
N ASP A 330 16.02 -9.48 -28.66
CA ASP A 330 14.81 -8.76 -28.23
C ASP A 330 13.80 -9.65 -27.52
N TYR A 331 14.14 -10.91 -27.20
CA TYR A 331 13.18 -11.86 -26.62
C TYR A 331 13.76 -12.60 -25.42
N SER A 332 13.00 -12.60 -24.35
CA SER A 332 13.33 -13.32 -23.12
C SER A 332 12.20 -14.26 -22.72
N TRP A 333 12.54 -15.46 -22.33
CA TRP A 333 11.68 -16.36 -21.56
C TRP A 333 12.05 -16.29 -20.10
N TYR A 334 11.06 -16.41 -19.21
CA TYR A 334 11.31 -16.53 -17.79
C TYR A 334 10.41 -17.56 -17.13
N ALA A 335 10.88 -18.10 -16.01
CA ALA A 335 10.08 -18.86 -15.07
C ALA A 335 10.43 -18.43 -13.65
N SER A 336 9.45 -18.37 -12.77
CA SER A 336 9.65 -17.98 -11.38
C SER A 336 8.83 -18.79 -10.40
N TYR A 337 9.37 -18.91 -9.20
CA TYR A 337 8.73 -19.46 -8.01
C TYR A 337 8.92 -18.48 -6.85
N THR A 338 7.83 -18.19 -6.13
CA THR A 338 7.86 -17.33 -4.95
C THR A 338 6.97 -17.87 -3.85
N GLU A 339 7.42 -17.72 -2.61
CA GLU A 339 6.61 -17.98 -1.43
C GLU A 339 6.38 -16.71 -0.63
N ILE A 340 5.23 -16.66 0.04
CA ILE A 340 4.84 -15.62 0.99
C ILE A 340 4.01 -16.24 2.10
N PHE A 341 4.04 -15.68 3.29
CA PHE A 341 3.12 -16.07 4.35
C PHE A 341 2.27 -14.88 4.80
N LYS A 342 1.04 -15.15 5.22
CA LYS A 342 0.13 -14.18 5.83
C LYS A 342 -0.24 -14.65 7.22
N PRO A 343 0.07 -13.87 8.27
CA PRO A 343 -0.37 -14.17 9.63
C PRO A 343 -1.89 -14.37 9.70
N GLU A 344 -2.34 -15.40 10.41
CA GLU A 344 -3.76 -15.71 10.56
C GLU A 344 -4.30 -15.16 11.89
N ASN A 345 -5.55 -14.70 11.90
CA ASN A 345 -6.24 -14.22 13.09
C ASN A 345 -7.43 -15.12 13.50
N LYS A 346 -7.60 -16.24 12.82
CA LYS A 346 -8.61 -17.24 13.15
C LYS A 346 -8.07 -18.23 14.17
N GLN A 347 -8.97 -18.74 14.99
CA GLN A 347 -8.68 -19.72 16.02
C GLN A 347 -9.39 -21.04 15.73
N ASP A 348 -8.82 -22.13 16.21
CA ASP A 348 -9.46 -23.45 16.23
C ASP A 348 -10.49 -23.57 17.38
N ALA A 349 -11.10 -24.74 17.53
CA ALA A 349 -12.07 -25.02 18.60
C ALA A 349 -11.47 -24.92 20.01
N ASN A 350 -10.15 -24.98 20.16
CA ASN A 350 -9.42 -24.86 21.43
C ASN A 350 -8.94 -23.42 21.68
N GLN A 351 -9.37 -22.44 20.88
CA GLN A 351 -8.95 -21.04 20.94
C GLN A 351 -7.45 -20.83 20.64
N GLN A 352 -6.82 -21.77 19.92
CA GLN A 352 -5.46 -21.61 19.45
C GLN A 352 -5.45 -20.95 18.06
N TYR A 353 -4.57 -19.95 17.86
CA TYR A 353 -4.42 -19.32 16.55
C TYR A 353 -3.91 -20.35 15.54
N LEU A 354 -4.55 -20.35 14.37
CA LEU A 354 -4.16 -21.20 13.26
C LEU A 354 -2.77 -20.81 12.72
N ASP A 355 -2.12 -21.77 12.08
CA ASP A 355 -0.88 -21.48 11.35
C ASP A 355 -1.07 -20.39 10.31
N PRO A 356 -0.03 -19.61 10.01
CA PRO A 356 -0.10 -18.61 8.95
C PRO A 356 -0.50 -19.26 7.63
N ARG A 357 -1.32 -18.54 6.89
CA ARG A 357 -1.63 -18.87 5.50
C ARG A 357 -0.38 -18.77 4.66
N GLU A 358 -0.07 -19.78 3.87
CA GLU A 358 1.07 -19.80 2.97
C GLU A 358 0.61 -19.70 1.53
N GLY A 359 1.24 -18.81 0.76
CA GLY A 359 1.00 -18.63 -0.67
C GLY A 359 2.22 -19.04 -1.47
N LYS A 360 2.02 -19.89 -2.49
CA LYS A 360 3.06 -20.33 -3.43
C LYS A 360 2.64 -19.94 -4.84
N SER A 361 3.46 -19.16 -5.52
CA SER A 361 3.19 -18.73 -6.90
C SER A 361 4.24 -19.26 -7.86
N TYR A 362 3.77 -19.79 -8.95
CA TYR A 362 4.56 -20.25 -10.09
C TYR A 362 4.15 -19.42 -11.30
N GLU A 363 5.10 -18.85 -12.00
CA GLU A 363 4.82 -18.05 -13.20
C GLU A 363 5.83 -18.38 -14.28
N THR A 364 5.39 -18.41 -15.53
CA THR A 364 6.28 -18.46 -16.70
C THR A 364 5.73 -17.54 -17.79
N GLY A 365 6.61 -16.94 -18.58
CA GLY A 365 6.19 -16.01 -19.60
C GLY A 365 7.27 -15.69 -20.62
N LEU A 366 6.85 -14.98 -21.64
CA LEU A 366 7.68 -14.41 -22.70
C LEU A 366 7.61 -12.89 -22.64
N LYS A 367 8.73 -12.24 -22.86
CA LYS A 367 8.84 -10.78 -23.04
C LYS A 367 9.52 -10.50 -24.36
N GLY A 368 9.07 -9.45 -25.04
CA GLY A 368 9.69 -8.97 -26.28
C GLY A 368 9.79 -7.45 -26.28
N GLU A 369 10.91 -6.93 -26.80
CA GLU A 369 11.15 -5.51 -27.06
C GLU A 369 11.19 -5.32 -28.58
N PHE A 370 10.45 -4.34 -29.11
CA PHE A 370 10.31 -4.13 -30.54
C PHE A 370 10.52 -2.66 -30.89
N PHE A 371 10.92 -2.38 -32.15
CA PHE A 371 11.07 -1.03 -32.67
C PHE A 371 11.97 -0.15 -31.81
N ASP A 372 13.21 -0.58 -31.61
CA ASP A 372 14.18 0.12 -30.75
C ASP A 372 13.64 0.43 -29.34
N LYS A 373 12.96 -0.55 -28.73
CA LYS A 373 12.33 -0.49 -27.39
C LYS A 373 11.11 0.45 -27.26
N GLN A 374 10.55 0.89 -28.38
CA GLN A 374 9.34 1.71 -28.36
C GLN A 374 8.08 0.90 -28.02
N LEU A 375 8.08 -0.41 -28.29
CA LEU A 375 7.01 -1.32 -27.91
C LEU A 375 7.57 -2.48 -27.07
N ASN A 376 7.03 -2.63 -25.86
CA ASN A 376 7.29 -3.75 -24.98
C ASN A 376 6.02 -4.60 -24.87
N ALA A 377 6.13 -5.89 -25.16
CA ALA A 377 5.03 -6.84 -25.06
C ALA A 377 5.40 -8.00 -24.12
N SER A 378 4.44 -8.47 -23.33
CA SER A 378 4.63 -9.64 -22.48
C SER A 378 3.38 -10.48 -22.41
N MET A 379 3.59 -11.79 -22.27
CA MET A 379 2.54 -12.77 -22.04
C MET A 379 3.01 -13.73 -20.95
N SER A 380 2.17 -13.99 -19.94
CA SER A 380 2.50 -14.92 -18.86
C SER A 380 1.32 -15.80 -18.48
N VAL A 381 1.67 -16.95 -17.89
CA VAL A 381 0.72 -17.86 -17.24
C VAL A 381 1.22 -18.08 -15.83
N PHE A 382 0.31 -18.00 -14.86
CA PHE A 382 0.64 -18.19 -13.45
C PHE A 382 -0.32 -19.14 -12.75
N LEU A 383 0.18 -19.79 -11.71
CA LEU A 383 -0.59 -20.63 -10.80
C LEU A 383 -0.25 -20.21 -9.36
N THR A 384 -1.24 -19.76 -8.61
CA THR A 384 -1.08 -19.47 -7.17
C THR A 384 -1.84 -20.51 -6.35
N LYS A 385 -1.16 -21.10 -5.39
CA LYS A 385 -1.74 -22.01 -4.39
C LYS A 385 -1.72 -21.35 -3.03
N GLN A 386 -2.76 -21.55 -2.24
CA GLN A 386 -2.82 -21.13 -0.85
C GLN A 386 -3.03 -22.36 0.03
N ASP A 387 -2.16 -22.51 1.01
CA ASP A 387 -2.23 -23.53 2.04
C ASP A 387 -2.66 -22.89 3.38
N ASN A 388 -3.16 -23.68 4.33
CA ASN A 388 -3.61 -23.23 5.66
C ASN A 388 -4.73 -22.17 5.61
N VAL A 389 -5.64 -22.30 4.67
CA VAL A 389 -6.82 -21.43 4.59
C VAL A 389 -7.81 -21.87 5.66
N ALA A 390 -8.22 -20.95 6.54
CA ALA A 390 -9.21 -21.23 7.57
C ALA A 390 -10.59 -21.51 6.93
N GLU A 391 -11.18 -22.63 7.26
CA GLU A 391 -12.55 -22.99 6.90
C GLU A 391 -13.44 -23.01 8.15
N LYS A 392 -14.70 -22.62 7.98
CA LYS A 392 -15.67 -22.67 9.07
C LYS A 392 -16.12 -24.12 9.24
N SER A 393 -15.85 -24.70 10.41
CA SER A 393 -16.48 -25.97 10.78
C SER A 393 -17.99 -25.74 10.96
N GLY A 394 -18.80 -26.46 10.20
CA GLY A 394 -20.27 -26.38 10.23
C GLY A 394 -20.85 -26.74 11.60
#